data_d8272881c04910a17826239a7c572178
#
_entry.id   d8272881c04910a17826239a7c572178
#
_cell.length_a   1.000
_cell.length_b   1.000
_cell.length_c   1.000
_cell.angle_alpha   90.00
_cell.angle_beta   90.00
_cell.angle_gamma   90.00
#
_symmetry.space_group_name_H-M   'P 1'
#
loop_
_entity.id
_entity.type
_entity.pdbx_description
1 polymer ?
#
loop_
_entity_poly.entity_id
_entity_poly.type
_entity_poly.pdbx_seq_one_letter_code
_entity_poly.pdbx_strand_id
1 'polypeptide(L)'
;MSMFKWDVVDPGPGEAVAPHQRLAWGKTVGLGAQHVVAMFGATFVFPIVMGLNANLAIMMSGIATICFLLIVKGKVPSYLGTSASFVGGAAAIYAQGGGPADVTGAIMVSGIVLALVGVAIHFAGPGFVNNLLPPVVTGAVVMLIGFNLCRVATGIYMPADRWVALLTMFAVILMAVGLKGFFGRIAIFLGLIFGFVLSLLFDAIGVGGVEGDRVNWDSVKTADWFGFPPHTAEGLVGNQSPFSGGENYALVGWHLPSLSLTFTLLALPAVIALVAENMGHVKAVSGMTGADLDPMMGRAVAADGIGTTLSSFVGGSPTTTYAENIGVMAATRVYSTAAYFVAAAVAILFGFIPKFGALVTTTPSGVLGGITLVLYGMIGLLGAKIWVENRVNFANPVNLVPIAAGLTMGIGLADNAFFNVTSDFPLGGIAIGTLIIVFGYHLARTVARAAGTDQDGGAMIAVGDEGAHRATATAHDHTHDHTHDHGDHAHDHPHTHDDETK
;
A
#
# COMPACT_ATOMS: atom_id res chain seq x y z
N MET A 1 -6.44 25.26 -20.37
CA MET A 1 -7.73 24.53 -20.39
C MET A 1 -8.35 24.63 -19.01
N SER A 2 -9.65 24.92 -18.93
CA SER A 2 -10.38 24.90 -17.66
C SER A 2 -10.43 23.46 -17.15
N MET A 3 -10.01 23.21 -15.92
CA MET A 3 -9.88 21.86 -15.31
C MET A 3 -11.22 21.13 -15.18
N PHE A 4 -12.34 21.84 -15.26
CA PHE A 4 -13.70 21.29 -15.18
C PHE A 4 -14.39 21.22 -16.54
N LYS A 5 -13.65 21.34 -17.66
CA LYS A 5 -14.19 21.24 -19.00
C LYS A 5 -13.63 19.98 -19.65
N TRP A 6 -14.44 18.91 -19.64
CA TRP A 6 -14.11 17.65 -20.29
C TRP A 6 -14.79 17.54 -21.65
N ASP A 7 -14.03 17.09 -22.64
CA ASP A 7 -14.58 16.80 -23.96
C ASP A 7 -15.40 15.50 -23.90
N VAL A 8 -16.61 15.54 -24.44
CA VAL A 8 -17.48 14.35 -24.49
C VAL A 8 -17.04 13.47 -25.64
N VAL A 9 -16.76 12.20 -25.35
CA VAL A 9 -16.36 11.21 -26.36
C VAL A 9 -17.21 9.94 -26.26
N ASP A 10 -17.39 9.26 -27.37
CA ASP A 10 -17.97 7.91 -27.43
C ASP A 10 -16.93 7.00 -28.11
N PRO A 11 -16.01 6.42 -27.32
CA PRO A 11 -14.89 5.65 -27.84
C PRO A 11 -15.36 4.39 -28.55
N GLY A 12 -14.69 4.05 -29.64
CA GLY A 12 -14.84 2.78 -30.33
C GLY A 12 -14.30 1.61 -29.50
N PRO A 13 -14.55 0.36 -29.92
CA PRO A 13 -14.04 -0.81 -29.25
C PRO A 13 -12.52 -0.78 -29.14
N GLY A 14 -12.00 -0.78 -27.88
CA GLY A 14 -10.56 -0.78 -27.61
C GLY A 14 -9.90 0.59 -27.51
N GLU A 15 -10.60 1.69 -27.77
CA GLU A 15 -10.10 3.05 -27.56
C GLU A 15 -10.15 3.43 -26.08
N ALA A 16 -9.19 4.25 -25.66
CA ALA A 16 -9.10 4.75 -24.29
C ALA A 16 -9.67 6.18 -24.19
N VAL A 17 -10.30 6.48 -23.07
CA VAL A 17 -10.77 7.84 -22.74
C VAL A 17 -9.69 8.55 -21.93
N ALA A 18 -9.15 9.63 -22.48
CA ALA A 18 -8.06 10.40 -21.87
C ALA A 18 -8.51 11.16 -20.59
N PRO A 19 -7.57 11.62 -19.72
CA PRO A 19 -7.90 12.33 -18.49
C PRO A 19 -8.77 13.58 -18.66
N HIS A 20 -8.62 14.29 -19.77
CA HIS A 20 -9.38 15.50 -20.11
C HIS A 20 -10.69 15.23 -20.85
N GLN A 21 -11.01 13.97 -21.11
CA GLN A 21 -12.21 13.50 -21.77
C GLN A 21 -13.18 12.85 -20.80
N ARG A 22 -14.44 12.74 -21.18
CA ARG A 22 -15.45 11.96 -20.44
C ARG A 22 -16.44 11.27 -21.38
N LEU A 23 -17.06 10.26 -20.87
CA LEU A 23 -18.25 9.66 -21.50
C LEU A 23 -19.50 10.52 -21.24
N ALA A 24 -20.63 10.14 -21.82
CA ALA A 24 -21.92 10.70 -21.41
C ALA A 24 -22.09 10.57 -19.89
N TRP A 25 -22.73 11.57 -19.24
CA TRP A 25 -22.79 11.64 -17.77
C TRP A 25 -23.31 10.36 -17.11
N GLY A 26 -24.32 9.69 -17.67
CA GLY A 26 -24.81 8.43 -17.10
C GLY A 26 -23.73 7.36 -16.99
N LYS A 27 -22.92 7.18 -18.06
CA LYS A 27 -21.78 6.24 -18.04
C LYS A 27 -20.68 6.72 -17.10
N THR A 28 -20.38 8.03 -17.05
CA THR A 28 -19.34 8.62 -16.18
C THR A 28 -19.71 8.46 -14.70
N VAL A 29 -20.98 8.68 -14.34
CA VAL A 29 -21.47 8.48 -12.96
C VAL A 29 -21.40 7.01 -12.56
N GLY A 30 -21.80 6.09 -13.46
CA GLY A 30 -21.64 4.64 -13.20
C GLY A 30 -20.20 4.23 -12.94
N LEU A 31 -19.24 4.76 -13.71
CA LEU A 31 -17.81 4.53 -13.52
C LEU A 31 -17.30 5.15 -12.20
N GLY A 32 -17.76 6.37 -11.87
CA GLY A 32 -17.43 6.98 -10.57
C GLY A 32 -17.90 6.12 -9.39
N ALA A 33 -19.12 5.61 -9.45
CA ALA A 33 -19.63 4.67 -8.45
C ALA A 33 -18.81 3.37 -8.41
N GLN A 34 -18.38 2.86 -9.56
CA GLN A 34 -17.48 1.69 -9.63
C GLN A 34 -16.13 1.93 -8.94
N HIS A 35 -15.57 3.13 -9.07
CA HIS A 35 -14.35 3.51 -8.35
C HIS A 35 -14.55 3.51 -6.83
N VAL A 36 -15.71 3.95 -6.34
CA VAL A 36 -16.05 3.90 -4.90
C VAL A 36 -16.12 2.45 -4.41
N VAL A 37 -16.76 1.55 -5.16
CA VAL A 37 -16.83 0.13 -4.80
C VAL A 37 -15.43 -0.51 -4.79
N ALA A 38 -14.56 -0.14 -5.73
CA ALA A 38 -13.20 -0.69 -5.79
C ALA A 38 -12.33 -0.32 -4.57
N MET A 39 -12.47 0.91 -4.07
CA MET A 39 -11.69 1.38 -2.91
C MET A 39 -12.29 0.94 -1.57
N PHE A 40 -13.51 0.42 -1.56
CA PHE A 40 -14.33 0.23 -0.38
C PHE A 40 -13.64 -0.65 0.67
N GLY A 41 -13.08 -1.80 0.26
CA GLY A 41 -12.49 -2.77 1.18
C GLY A 41 -11.40 -2.15 2.06
N ALA A 42 -10.42 -1.52 1.46
CA ALA A 42 -9.29 -0.93 2.19
C ALA A 42 -9.68 0.37 2.93
N THR A 43 -10.50 1.23 2.31
CA THR A 43 -10.89 2.52 2.91
C THR A 43 -11.73 2.37 4.18
N PHE A 44 -12.40 1.22 4.37
CA PHE A 44 -13.16 0.95 5.60
C PHE A 44 -12.39 0.10 6.60
N VAL A 45 -11.66 -0.91 6.15
CA VAL A 45 -10.94 -1.82 7.05
C VAL A 45 -9.85 -1.07 7.83
N PHE A 46 -9.05 -0.26 7.17
CA PHE A 46 -7.91 0.38 7.84
C PHE A 46 -8.29 1.45 8.87
N PRO A 47 -9.31 2.30 8.69
CA PRO A 47 -9.76 3.19 9.77
C PRO A 47 -10.21 2.42 11.01
N ILE A 48 -10.98 1.33 10.83
CA ILE A 48 -11.44 0.49 11.94
C ILE A 48 -10.23 -0.10 12.68
N VAL A 49 -9.27 -0.65 11.94
CA VAL A 49 -8.03 -1.20 12.50
C VAL A 49 -7.23 -0.14 13.25
N MET A 50 -7.21 1.10 12.78
CA MET A 50 -6.55 2.23 13.47
C MET A 50 -7.41 2.88 14.57
N GLY A 51 -8.62 2.37 14.85
CA GLY A 51 -9.52 2.97 15.84
C GLY A 51 -10.07 4.33 15.43
N LEU A 52 -10.27 4.57 14.13
CA LEU A 52 -10.76 5.82 13.57
C LEU A 52 -12.15 5.64 12.93
N ASN A 53 -12.90 6.73 12.80
CA ASN A 53 -14.26 6.70 12.26
C ASN A 53 -14.28 6.42 10.75
N ALA A 54 -14.98 5.35 10.35
CA ALA A 54 -15.06 4.93 8.96
C ALA A 54 -15.84 5.93 8.07
N ASN A 55 -16.90 6.59 8.60
CA ASN A 55 -17.65 7.61 7.85
C ASN A 55 -16.80 8.85 7.58
N LEU A 56 -16.06 9.30 8.61
CA LEU A 56 -15.15 10.42 8.47
C LEU A 56 -14.00 10.08 7.50
N ALA A 57 -13.50 8.86 7.56
CA ALA A 57 -12.45 8.38 6.66
C ALA A 57 -12.90 8.41 5.19
N ILE A 58 -14.10 7.90 4.86
CA ILE A 58 -14.58 7.92 3.47
C ILE A 58 -14.89 9.36 3.01
N MET A 59 -15.48 10.19 3.87
CA MET A 59 -15.72 11.60 3.55
C MET A 59 -14.42 12.32 3.22
N MET A 60 -13.41 12.16 4.05
CA MET A 60 -12.11 12.80 3.87
C MET A 60 -11.34 12.23 2.68
N SER A 61 -11.52 10.94 2.36
CA SER A 61 -10.95 10.35 1.14
C SER A 61 -11.49 11.05 -0.13
N GLY A 62 -12.77 11.36 -0.16
CA GLY A 62 -13.38 12.14 -1.24
C GLY A 62 -12.82 13.57 -1.31
N ILE A 63 -12.71 14.26 -0.18
CA ILE A 63 -12.13 15.61 -0.10
C ILE A 63 -10.67 15.60 -0.53
N ALA A 64 -9.87 14.65 -0.02
CA ALA A 64 -8.47 14.50 -0.39
C ALA A 64 -8.30 14.19 -1.89
N THR A 65 -9.18 13.37 -2.47
CA THR A 65 -9.18 13.09 -3.92
C THR A 65 -9.43 14.37 -4.73
N ILE A 66 -10.39 15.22 -4.33
CA ILE A 66 -10.61 16.51 -4.99
C ILE A 66 -9.37 17.39 -4.87
N CYS A 67 -8.80 17.53 -3.67
CA CYS A 67 -7.58 18.30 -3.45
C CYS A 67 -6.42 17.78 -4.32
N PHE A 68 -6.24 16.47 -4.38
CA PHE A 68 -5.23 15.83 -5.23
C PHE A 68 -5.40 16.21 -6.70
N LEU A 69 -6.60 16.01 -7.25
CA LEU A 69 -6.91 16.33 -8.65
C LEU A 69 -6.67 17.80 -8.98
N LEU A 70 -6.98 18.70 -8.03
CA LEU A 70 -6.71 20.14 -8.16
C LEU A 70 -5.21 20.44 -8.21
N ILE A 71 -4.42 19.86 -7.31
CA ILE A 71 -2.97 20.09 -7.20
C ILE A 71 -2.23 19.53 -8.41
N VAL A 72 -2.60 18.33 -8.89
CA VAL A 72 -2.01 17.73 -10.10
C VAL A 72 -2.63 18.28 -11.40
N LYS A 73 -3.53 19.28 -11.30
CA LYS A 73 -4.18 19.96 -12.43
C LYS A 73 -4.92 18.99 -13.37
N GLY A 74 -5.53 17.94 -12.82
CA GLY A 74 -6.26 16.92 -13.59
C GLY A 74 -5.38 16.09 -14.53
N LYS A 75 -4.05 16.11 -14.39
CA LYS A 75 -3.15 15.35 -15.25
C LYS A 75 -2.95 13.91 -14.80
N VAL A 76 -3.04 13.66 -13.50
CA VAL A 76 -2.88 12.33 -12.90
C VAL A 76 -4.25 11.88 -12.37
N PRO A 77 -5.00 11.05 -13.11
CA PRO A 77 -6.22 10.45 -12.58
C PRO A 77 -5.86 9.45 -11.49
N SER A 78 -6.29 9.73 -10.26
CA SER A 78 -6.12 8.84 -9.11
C SER A 78 -7.18 9.12 -8.07
N TYR A 79 -7.52 8.09 -7.28
CA TYR A 79 -8.37 8.18 -6.10
C TYR A 79 -7.52 8.01 -4.84
N LEU A 80 -7.82 8.80 -3.82
CA LEU A 80 -7.16 8.69 -2.51
C LEU A 80 -8.09 7.98 -1.53
N GLY A 81 -7.60 6.91 -0.93
CA GLY A 81 -8.29 6.21 0.16
C GLY A 81 -7.40 6.08 1.38
N THR A 82 -7.83 5.33 2.39
CA THR A 82 -7.07 5.19 3.64
C THR A 82 -5.76 4.44 3.44
N SER A 83 -4.66 5.01 3.93
CA SER A 83 -3.35 4.36 3.89
C SER A 83 -3.18 3.32 4.99
N ALA A 84 -2.80 2.11 4.60
CA ALA A 84 -2.43 1.04 5.53
C ALA A 84 -1.06 1.26 6.20
N SER A 85 -0.19 2.07 5.61
CA SER A 85 1.19 2.26 6.05
C SER A 85 1.29 2.82 7.47
N PHE A 86 0.23 3.48 7.96
CA PHE A 86 0.18 4.04 9.31
C PHE A 86 -0.38 3.09 10.38
N VAL A 87 -0.90 1.92 10.01
CA VAL A 87 -1.50 0.98 10.99
C VAL A 87 -0.47 0.55 12.05
N GLY A 88 0.77 0.28 11.65
CA GLY A 88 1.83 -0.07 12.59
C GLY A 88 2.24 1.07 13.51
N GLY A 89 2.26 2.30 13.02
CA GLY A 89 2.48 3.50 13.83
C GLY A 89 1.35 3.70 14.86
N ALA A 90 0.10 3.53 14.42
CA ALA A 90 -1.07 3.61 15.30
C ALA A 90 -1.01 2.53 16.39
N ALA A 91 -0.70 1.28 16.04
CA ALA A 91 -0.52 0.21 17.02
C ALA A 91 0.54 0.53 18.06
N ALA A 92 1.69 1.06 17.65
CA ALA A 92 2.78 1.44 18.54
C ALA A 92 2.39 2.61 19.48
N ILE A 93 1.61 3.58 18.98
CA ILE A 93 1.09 4.71 19.76
C ILE A 93 0.13 4.19 20.85
N TYR A 94 -0.83 3.34 20.48
CA TYR A 94 -1.76 2.74 21.43
C TYR A 94 -1.03 1.87 22.49
N ALA A 95 -0.03 1.10 22.08
CA ALA A 95 0.79 0.29 22.99
C ALA A 95 1.53 1.14 24.04
N GLN A 96 1.76 2.42 23.77
CA GLN A 96 2.36 3.39 24.70
C GLN A 96 1.32 4.23 25.46
N GLY A 97 0.04 3.85 25.42
CA GLY A 97 -1.04 4.52 26.12
C GLY A 97 -1.57 5.78 25.41
N GLY A 98 -1.17 6.03 24.16
CA GLY A 98 -1.75 7.09 23.35
C GLY A 98 -3.18 6.77 22.93
N GLY A 99 -3.92 7.79 22.51
CA GLY A 99 -5.31 7.69 22.05
C GLY A 99 -5.48 8.06 20.56
N PRO A 100 -6.74 8.08 20.07
CA PRO A 100 -7.05 8.45 18.68
C PRO A 100 -6.51 9.85 18.29
N ALA A 101 -6.55 10.82 19.19
CA ALA A 101 -6.04 12.16 18.94
C ALA A 101 -4.51 12.16 18.75
N ASP A 102 -3.78 11.31 19.47
CA ASP A 102 -2.33 11.15 19.32
C ASP A 102 -1.99 10.46 18.02
N VAL A 103 -2.78 9.45 17.62
CA VAL A 103 -2.64 8.77 16.33
C VAL A 103 -2.84 9.77 15.19
N THR A 104 -3.92 10.54 15.20
CA THR A 104 -4.20 11.52 14.15
C THR A 104 -3.20 12.68 14.16
N GLY A 105 -2.67 13.07 15.34
CA GLY A 105 -1.59 14.06 15.46
C GLY A 105 -0.29 13.60 14.81
N ALA A 106 0.12 12.38 15.09
CA ALA A 106 1.31 11.76 14.49
C ALA A 106 1.17 11.60 12.96
N ILE A 107 -0.01 11.20 12.49
CA ILE A 107 -0.32 11.08 11.06
C ILE A 107 -0.33 12.47 10.39
N MET A 108 -0.91 13.49 11.03
CA MET A 108 -0.94 14.84 10.50
C MET A 108 0.46 15.40 10.27
N VAL A 109 1.35 15.27 11.25
CA VAL A 109 2.75 15.72 11.10
C VAL A 109 3.47 14.92 10.03
N SER A 110 3.25 13.60 9.95
CA SER A 110 3.79 12.75 8.88
C SER A 110 3.27 13.18 7.50
N GLY A 111 2.00 13.59 7.39
CA GLY A 111 1.42 14.16 6.18
C GLY A 111 2.09 15.47 5.77
N ILE A 112 2.40 16.35 6.72
CA ILE A 112 3.17 17.59 6.46
C ILE A 112 4.57 17.24 5.93
N VAL A 113 5.26 16.27 6.55
CA VAL A 113 6.58 15.80 6.08
C VAL A 113 6.47 15.24 4.68
N LEU A 114 5.47 14.41 4.38
CA LEU A 114 5.22 13.88 3.04
C LEU A 114 4.99 15.02 2.03
N ALA A 115 4.20 16.03 2.39
CA ALA A 115 3.96 17.18 1.53
C ALA A 115 5.27 17.95 1.24
N LEU A 116 6.11 18.17 2.26
CA LEU A 116 7.42 18.79 2.09
C LEU A 116 8.37 17.97 1.22
N VAL A 117 8.38 16.64 1.37
CA VAL A 117 9.12 15.73 0.48
C VAL A 117 8.62 15.87 -0.95
N GLY A 118 7.29 15.93 -1.16
CA GLY A 118 6.71 16.16 -2.49
C GLY A 118 7.13 17.51 -3.10
N VAL A 119 7.17 18.56 -2.31
CA VAL A 119 7.70 19.87 -2.73
C VAL A 119 9.19 19.76 -3.10
N ALA A 120 9.99 19.08 -2.29
CA ALA A 120 11.41 18.86 -2.59
C ALA A 120 11.59 18.09 -3.91
N ILE A 121 10.79 17.04 -4.15
CA ILE A 121 10.78 16.29 -5.42
C ILE A 121 10.40 17.21 -6.59
N HIS A 122 9.45 18.12 -6.39
CA HIS A 122 9.00 19.03 -7.45
C HIS A 122 10.12 19.95 -7.94
N PHE A 123 10.98 20.43 -7.03
CA PHE A 123 12.08 21.34 -7.37
C PHE A 123 13.39 20.63 -7.71
N ALA A 124 13.73 19.55 -6.98
CA ALA A 124 14.98 18.81 -7.15
C ALA A 124 14.88 17.67 -8.18
N GLY A 125 13.66 17.32 -8.59
CA GLY A 125 13.38 16.19 -9.47
C GLY A 125 13.34 14.84 -8.74
N PRO A 126 12.80 13.78 -9.39
CA PRO A 126 12.65 12.45 -8.78
C PRO A 126 13.98 11.76 -8.47
N GLY A 127 15.08 12.17 -9.14
CA GLY A 127 16.42 11.65 -8.89
C GLY A 127 16.92 11.89 -7.46
N PHE A 128 16.50 12.97 -6.81
CA PHE A 128 16.82 13.25 -5.42
C PHE A 128 16.34 12.13 -4.48
N VAL A 129 15.08 11.69 -4.68
CA VAL A 129 14.51 10.62 -3.86
C VAL A 129 15.20 9.29 -4.13
N ASN A 130 15.49 8.96 -5.38
CA ASN A 130 16.19 7.73 -5.73
C ASN A 130 17.60 7.64 -5.11
N ASN A 131 18.24 8.78 -4.86
CA ASN A 131 19.52 8.83 -4.17
C ASN A 131 19.38 8.65 -2.66
N LEU A 132 18.35 9.24 -2.06
CA LEU A 132 18.08 9.17 -0.60
C LEU A 132 17.44 7.85 -0.22
N LEU A 133 16.46 7.41 -1.00
CA LEU A 133 15.64 6.22 -0.79
C LEU A 133 15.70 5.34 -2.06
N PRO A 134 16.82 4.68 -2.34
CA PRO A 134 16.91 3.80 -3.52
C PRO A 134 15.93 2.63 -3.38
N PRO A 135 15.56 1.97 -4.50
CA PRO A 135 14.58 0.88 -4.50
C PRO A 135 14.87 -0.25 -3.51
N VAL A 136 16.14 -0.52 -3.22
CA VAL A 136 16.54 -1.51 -2.22
C VAL A 136 16.05 -1.13 -0.82
N VAL A 137 16.18 0.14 -0.44
CA VAL A 137 15.74 0.70 0.84
C VAL A 137 14.22 0.79 0.90
N THR A 138 13.59 1.37 -0.12
CA THR A 138 12.14 1.54 -0.16
C THR A 138 11.40 0.22 -0.16
N GLY A 139 11.87 -0.77 -0.94
CA GLY A 139 11.29 -2.12 -0.93
C GLY A 139 11.38 -2.79 0.44
N ALA A 140 12.53 -2.61 1.14
CA ALA A 140 12.72 -3.14 2.48
C ALA A 140 11.77 -2.52 3.50
N VAL A 141 11.60 -1.20 3.48
CA VAL A 141 10.70 -0.50 4.41
C VAL A 141 9.23 -0.90 4.19
N VAL A 142 8.80 -0.99 2.92
CA VAL A 142 7.44 -1.46 2.59
C VAL A 142 7.23 -2.91 3.08
N MET A 143 8.21 -3.79 2.84
CA MET A 143 8.16 -5.18 3.33
C MET A 143 8.12 -5.26 4.86
N LEU A 144 8.93 -4.45 5.54
CA LEU A 144 8.95 -4.35 6.99
C LEU A 144 7.59 -3.97 7.56
N ILE A 145 6.94 -2.94 6.97
CA ILE A 145 5.61 -2.50 7.40
C ILE A 145 4.60 -3.64 7.22
N GLY A 146 4.52 -4.23 6.04
CA GLY A 146 3.52 -5.27 5.75
C GLY A 146 3.67 -6.50 6.65
N PHE A 147 4.87 -7.01 6.84
CA PHE A 147 5.09 -8.19 7.68
C PHE A 147 5.04 -7.90 9.18
N ASN A 148 5.35 -6.70 9.62
CA ASN A 148 5.15 -6.32 11.02
C ASN A 148 3.66 -6.34 11.38
N LEU A 149 2.79 -5.91 10.46
CA LEU A 149 1.34 -5.92 10.64
C LEU A 149 0.71 -7.33 10.70
N CYS A 150 1.42 -8.38 10.25
CA CYS A 150 0.94 -9.75 10.36
C CYS A 150 0.55 -10.14 11.79
N ARG A 151 1.23 -9.57 12.80
CA ARG A 151 0.92 -9.80 14.21
C ARG A 151 -0.46 -9.27 14.61
N VAL A 152 -0.89 -8.15 14.04
CA VAL A 152 -2.23 -7.60 14.28
C VAL A 152 -3.29 -8.57 13.75
N ALA A 153 -3.08 -9.10 12.54
CA ALA A 153 -4.01 -10.09 11.96
C ALA A 153 -4.03 -11.40 12.74
N THR A 154 -2.85 -11.96 13.07
CA THR A 154 -2.73 -13.29 13.70
C THR A 154 -2.90 -13.28 15.21
N GLY A 155 -2.57 -12.18 15.88
CA GLY A 155 -2.60 -12.08 17.35
C GLY A 155 -3.86 -11.45 17.92
N ILE A 156 -4.57 -10.63 17.13
CA ILE A 156 -5.74 -9.89 17.60
C ILE A 156 -7.02 -10.37 16.91
N TYR A 157 -7.10 -10.22 15.60
CA TYR A 157 -8.35 -10.47 14.87
C TYR A 157 -8.64 -11.95 14.63
N MET A 158 -7.63 -12.74 14.19
CA MET A 158 -7.82 -14.17 13.92
C MET A 158 -8.22 -14.96 15.18
N PRO A 159 -7.66 -14.73 16.38
CA PRO A 159 -8.05 -15.47 17.58
C PRO A 159 -9.48 -15.24 18.03
N ALA A 160 -10.07 -14.09 17.69
CA ALA A 160 -11.45 -13.76 18.05
C ALA A 160 -12.48 -14.71 17.41
N ASP A 161 -12.29 -15.10 16.15
CA ASP A 161 -13.03 -16.18 15.49
C ASP A 161 -12.19 -16.83 14.38
N ARG A 162 -11.51 -17.90 14.75
CA ARG A 162 -10.55 -18.60 13.87
C ARG A 162 -11.17 -19.16 12.60
N TRP A 163 -12.38 -19.72 12.71
CA TRP A 163 -13.05 -20.35 11.57
C TRP A 163 -13.54 -19.32 10.55
N VAL A 164 -14.20 -18.26 11.03
CA VAL A 164 -14.60 -17.17 10.15
C VAL A 164 -13.38 -16.52 9.49
N ALA A 165 -12.27 -16.31 10.25
CA ALA A 165 -11.05 -15.72 9.69
C ALA A 165 -10.45 -16.60 8.59
N LEU A 166 -10.27 -17.90 8.82
CA LEU A 166 -9.70 -18.82 7.83
C LEU A 166 -10.59 -18.94 6.59
N LEU A 167 -11.90 -19.13 6.78
CA LEU A 167 -12.82 -19.27 5.65
C LEU A 167 -12.91 -17.97 4.83
N THR A 168 -12.92 -16.80 5.48
CA THR A 168 -12.88 -15.50 4.81
C THR A 168 -11.58 -15.32 4.05
N MET A 169 -10.43 -15.65 4.64
CA MET A 169 -9.12 -15.61 3.97
C MET A 169 -9.11 -16.46 2.70
N PHE A 170 -9.54 -17.72 2.79
CA PHE A 170 -9.61 -18.60 1.63
C PHE A 170 -10.58 -18.10 0.57
N ALA A 171 -11.74 -17.57 0.98
CA ALA A 171 -12.68 -16.96 0.04
C ALA A 171 -12.06 -15.77 -0.70
N VAL A 172 -11.33 -14.88 -0.03
CA VAL A 172 -10.61 -13.77 -0.67
C VAL A 172 -9.59 -14.29 -1.67
N ILE A 173 -8.78 -15.29 -1.29
CA ILE A 173 -7.78 -15.90 -2.19
C ILE A 173 -8.45 -16.47 -3.44
N LEU A 174 -9.51 -17.27 -3.26
CA LEU A 174 -10.21 -17.90 -4.37
C LEU A 174 -10.88 -16.86 -5.28
N MET A 175 -11.46 -15.81 -4.70
CA MET A 175 -12.08 -14.72 -5.45
C MET A 175 -11.04 -13.88 -6.20
N ALA A 176 -9.89 -13.58 -5.58
CA ALA A 176 -8.82 -12.79 -6.20
C ALA A 176 -8.20 -13.50 -7.41
N VAL A 177 -8.07 -14.82 -7.34
CA VAL A 177 -7.45 -15.63 -8.41
C VAL A 177 -8.47 -16.15 -9.42
N GLY A 178 -9.66 -16.57 -8.95
CA GLY A 178 -10.68 -17.22 -9.78
C GLY A 178 -11.60 -16.25 -10.52
N LEU A 179 -11.85 -15.06 -9.98
CA LEU A 179 -12.73 -14.10 -10.62
C LEU A 179 -11.96 -13.24 -11.64
N LYS A 180 -12.60 -12.98 -12.78
CA LYS A 180 -11.99 -12.20 -13.88
C LYS A 180 -12.47 -10.75 -13.85
N GLY A 181 -11.65 -9.86 -14.39
CA GLY A 181 -12.00 -8.46 -14.64
C GLY A 181 -12.28 -7.68 -13.34
N PHE A 182 -13.40 -7.00 -13.27
CA PHE A 182 -13.78 -6.15 -12.15
C PHE A 182 -13.93 -6.92 -10.84
N PHE A 183 -14.61 -8.08 -10.86
CA PHE A 183 -14.88 -8.87 -9.66
C PHE A 183 -13.60 -9.38 -8.97
N GLY A 184 -12.59 -9.79 -9.72
CA GLY A 184 -11.31 -10.18 -9.14
C GLY A 184 -10.58 -9.03 -8.43
N ARG A 185 -10.79 -7.79 -8.88
CA ARG A 185 -10.18 -6.61 -8.27
C ARG A 185 -10.85 -6.15 -6.99
N ILE A 186 -12.14 -6.41 -6.85
CA ILE A 186 -12.90 -6.15 -5.63
C ILE A 186 -12.97 -7.39 -4.71
N ALA A 187 -12.07 -8.37 -4.89
CA ALA A 187 -12.10 -9.61 -4.12
C ALA A 187 -12.08 -9.39 -2.60
N ILE A 188 -11.38 -8.36 -2.11
CA ILE A 188 -11.35 -7.99 -0.69
C ILE A 188 -12.74 -7.56 -0.21
N PHE A 189 -13.41 -6.72 -0.98
CA PHE A 189 -14.80 -6.29 -0.68
C PHE A 189 -15.79 -7.45 -0.74
N LEU A 190 -15.66 -8.33 -1.74
CA LEU A 190 -16.49 -9.55 -1.84
C LEU A 190 -16.21 -10.50 -0.67
N GLY A 191 -14.94 -10.60 -0.25
CA GLY A 191 -14.55 -11.36 0.93
C GLY A 191 -15.13 -10.80 2.22
N LEU A 192 -15.24 -9.48 2.35
CA LEU A 192 -15.92 -8.83 3.47
C LEU A 192 -17.39 -9.23 3.51
N ILE A 193 -18.10 -9.13 2.37
CA ILE A 193 -19.51 -9.55 2.26
C ILE A 193 -19.65 -11.04 2.60
N PHE A 194 -18.79 -11.89 2.03
CA PHE A 194 -18.80 -13.32 2.28
C PHE A 194 -18.63 -13.64 3.77
N GLY A 195 -17.61 -13.06 4.41
CA GLY A 195 -17.31 -13.27 5.82
C GLY A 195 -18.44 -12.77 6.73
N PHE A 196 -19.03 -11.63 6.38
CA PHE A 196 -20.19 -11.09 7.10
C PHE A 196 -21.40 -12.02 7.02
N VAL A 197 -21.76 -12.49 5.82
CA VAL A 197 -22.85 -13.47 5.61
C VAL A 197 -22.54 -14.79 6.30
N LEU A 198 -21.29 -15.26 6.25
CA LEU A 198 -20.87 -16.46 6.96
C LEU A 198 -21.03 -16.32 8.48
N SER A 199 -20.71 -15.15 9.04
CA SER A 199 -20.90 -14.86 10.46
C SER A 199 -22.36 -14.93 10.86
N LEU A 200 -23.25 -14.30 10.07
CA LEU A 200 -24.70 -14.40 10.28
C LEU A 200 -25.22 -15.85 10.19
N LEU A 201 -24.68 -16.62 9.24
CA LEU A 201 -25.05 -18.04 9.11
C LEU A 201 -24.63 -18.85 10.35
N PHE A 202 -23.40 -18.62 10.84
CA PHE A 202 -22.87 -19.29 12.02
C PHE A 202 -23.67 -18.93 13.28
N ASP A 203 -24.11 -17.68 13.44
CA ASP A 203 -25.00 -17.25 14.52
C ASP A 203 -26.37 -17.95 14.40
N ALA A 204 -26.94 -18.01 13.19
CA ALA A 204 -28.26 -18.64 12.96
C ALA A 204 -28.28 -20.16 13.22
N ILE A 205 -27.20 -20.89 12.94
CA ILE A 205 -27.10 -22.34 13.17
C ILE A 205 -26.43 -22.71 14.50
N GLY A 206 -26.06 -21.72 15.32
CA GLY A 206 -25.51 -21.94 16.65
C GLY A 206 -24.08 -22.52 16.64
N VAL A 207 -23.23 -22.19 15.65
CA VAL A 207 -21.81 -22.58 15.67
C VAL A 207 -21.11 -21.85 16.80
N GLY A 208 -20.72 -22.57 17.85
CA GLY A 208 -20.01 -22.02 19.00
C GLY A 208 -18.61 -21.50 18.65
N GLY A 209 -17.94 -20.89 19.63
CA GLY A 209 -16.55 -20.41 19.55
C GLY A 209 -16.41 -18.91 19.80
N VAL A 210 -17.50 -18.17 19.90
CA VAL A 210 -17.56 -16.76 20.29
C VAL A 210 -18.63 -16.61 21.38
N GLU A 211 -18.42 -15.71 22.34
CA GLU A 211 -19.43 -15.35 23.32
C GLU A 211 -20.46 -14.39 22.69
N GLY A 212 -21.73 -14.76 22.63
CA GLY A 212 -22.81 -13.98 22.03
C GLY A 212 -22.85 -14.06 20.50
N ASP A 213 -23.61 -13.15 19.89
CA ASP A 213 -23.72 -13.02 18.44
C ASP A 213 -22.47 -12.34 17.85
N ARG A 214 -21.99 -12.84 16.71
CA ARG A 214 -20.87 -12.28 15.96
C ARG A 214 -21.16 -10.89 15.41
N VAL A 215 -22.43 -10.66 15.06
CA VAL A 215 -22.89 -9.41 14.48
C VAL A 215 -23.80 -8.67 15.46
N ASN A 216 -23.30 -7.57 16.01
CA ASN A 216 -24.12 -6.69 16.85
C ASN A 216 -24.81 -5.61 16.00
N TRP A 217 -26.13 -5.65 15.94
CA TRP A 217 -26.96 -4.72 15.17
C TRP A 217 -27.35 -3.44 15.92
N ASP A 218 -27.01 -3.29 17.19
CA ASP A 218 -27.50 -2.18 18.00
C ASP A 218 -27.01 -0.83 17.50
N SER A 219 -25.75 -0.74 17.09
CA SER A 219 -25.20 0.47 16.45
C SER A 219 -25.95 0.84 15.17
N VAL A 220 -26.37 -0.15 14.36
CA VAL A 220 -27.10 0.09 13.11
C VAL A 220 -28.53 0.54 13.40
N LYS A 221 -29.19 -0.04 14.43
CA LYS A 221 -30.56 0.33 14.81
C LYS A 221 -30.64 1.76 15.29
N THR A 222 -29.65 2.20 16.07
CA THR A 222 -29.63 3.51 16.73
C THR A 222 -29.04 4.62 15.85
N ALA A 223 -28.27 4.29 14.81
CA ALA A 223 -27.64 5.27 13.93
C ALA A 223 -28.68 5.99 13.04
N ASP A 224 -28.47 7.27 12.83
CA ASP A 224 -29.28 8.10 11.93
C ASP A 224 -29.02 7.77 10.46
N TRP A 225 -30.03 7.98 9.61
CA TRP A 225 -29.89 7.84 8.17
C TRP A 225 -29.08 8.94 7.52
N PHE A 226 -29.12 10.16 8.08
CA PHE A 226 -28.42 11.31 7.59
C PHE A 226 -27.92 12.17 8.74
N GLY A 227 -26.64 12.53 8.72
CA GLY A 227 -26.02 13.36 9.74
C GLY A 227 -24.53 13.56 9.48
N PHE A 228 -23.95 14.48 10.20
CA PHE A 228 -22.48 14.65 10.22
C PHE A 228 -21.87 13.58 11.13
N PRO A 229 -20.62 13.10 10.86
CA PRO A 229 -19.93 12.22 11.80
C PRO A 229 -19.90 12.87 13.20
N PRO A 230 -20.20 12.09 14.28
CA PRO A 230 -20.29 12.64 15.62
C PRO A 230 -18.95 13.23 16.09
N HIS A 231 -18.99 14.18 17.01
CA HIS A 231 -17.80 14.66 17.71
C HIS A 231 -17.39 13.64 18.76
N THR A 232 -16.11 13.32 18.83
CA THR A 232 -15.58 12.49 19.91
C THR A 232 -15.53 13.30 21.19
N ALA A 233 -16.23 12.85 22.23
CA ALA A 233 -16.16 13.48 23.54
C ALA A 233 -14.74 13.43 24.12
N GLU A 234 -14.30 14.52 24.76
CA GLU A 234 -13.05 14.54 25.52
C GLU A 234 -13.08 13.43 26.58
N GLY A 235 -12.07 12.58 26.61
CA GLY A 235 -11.95 11.48 27.58
C GLY A 235 -11.99 10.06 27.00
N LEU A 236 -12.19 9.90 25.70
CA LEU A 236 -11.99 8.63 25.02
C LEU A 236 -10.48 8.35 24.85
N VAL A 237 -9.79 8.11 25.96
CA VAL A 237 -8.32 7.97 26.00
C VAL A 237 -7.95 6.55 26.40
N GLY A 238 -7.02 5.96 25.67
CA GLY A 238 -6.19 4.81 26.10
C GLY A 238 -6.87 3.44 26.21
N ASN A 239 -8.06 3.35 26.79
CA ASN A 239 -8.74 2.07 27.07
C ASN A 239 -9.60 1.55 25.92
N GLN A 240 -9.58 2.20 24.77
CA GLN A 240 -10.47 1.94 23.64
C GLN A 240 -9.73 1.63 22.35
N SER A 241 -8.46 1.29 22.48
CA SER A 241 -7.64 0.84 21.37
C SER A 241 -8.19 -0.47 20.79
N PRO A 242 -8.38 -0.57 19.47
CA PRO A 242 -8.67 -1.84 18.83
C PRO A 242 -7.57 -2.87 19.06
N PHE A 243 -6.34 -2.42 19.40
CA PHE A 243 -5.18 -3.25 19.72
C PHE A 243 -5.16 -3.74 21.15
N SER A 244 -6.01 -3.23 22.04
CA SER A 244 -6.16 -3.69 23.44
C SER A 244 -7.42 -4.53 23.66
N GLY A 245 -8.15 -4.89 22.61
CA GLY A 245 -9.44 -5.58 22.71
C GLY A 245 -10.60 -4.68 23.15
N GLY A 246 -10.41 -3.35 23.17
CA GLY A 246 -11.48 -2.39 23.47
C GLY A 246 -12.45 -2.24 22.29
N GLU A 247 -13.75 -2.40 22.56
CA GLU A 247 -14.79 -2.42 21.52
C GLU A 247 -15.32 -1.03 21.15
N ASN A 248 -14.81 0.06 21.73
CA ASN A 248 -15.45 1.39 21.66
C ASN A 248 -14.92 2.35 20.60
N TYR A 249 -14.08 1.89 19.66
CA TYR A 249 -13.61 2.71 18.53
C TYR A 249 -14.75 3.17 17.61
N ALA A 250 -15.91 2.50 17.63
CA ALA A 250 -17.12 2.94 16.94
C ALA A 250 -17.62 4.32 17.40
N LEU A 251 -17.25 4.75 18.61
CA LEU A 251 -17.58 6.05 19.18
C LEU A 251 -16.61 7.17 18.79
N VAL A 252 -15.47 6.83 18.18
CA VAL A 252 -14.51 7.83 17.71
C VAL A 252 -15.09 8.54 16.50
N GLY A 253 -15.34 9.82 16.62
CA GLY A 253 -15.81 10.70 15.55
C GLY A 253 -14.75 11.74 15.18
N TRP A 254 -15.19 12.92 14.72
CA TRP A 254 -14.27 14.01 14.46
C TRP A 254 -13.71 14.57 15.77
N HIS A 255 -12.43 14.91 15.76
CA HIS A 255 -11.68 15.43 16.89
C HIS A 255 -10.45 16.19 16.41
N LEU A 256 -9.90 17.05 17.26
CA LEU A 256 -8.63 17.71 16.98
C LEU A 256 -7.46 16.80 17.32
N PRO A 257 -6.39 16.83 16.52
CA PRO A 257 -5.19 16.05 16.76
C PRO A 257 -4.39 16.55 17.95
N SER A 258 -3.76 15.65 18.70
CA SER A 258 -2.79 15.92 19.75
C SER A 258 -1.37 15.80 19.20
N LEU A 259 -0.50 16.75 19.51
CA LEU A 259 0.86 16.75 18.98
C LEU A 259 1.85 16.15 19.99
N SER A 260 2.52 15.10 19.61
CA SER A 260 3.59 14.45 20.35
C SER A 260 4.76 14.13 19.43
N LEU A 261 5.97 14.57 19.80
CA LEU A 261 7.16 14.27 19.03
C LEU A 261 7.44 12.75 19.02
N THR A 262 7.31 12.11 20.19
CA THR A 262 7.52 10.66 20.35
C THR A 262 6.58 9.87 19.43
N PHE A 263 5.29 10.17 19.48
CA PHE A 263 4.29 9.49 18.64
C PHE A 263 4.46 9.78 17.16
N THR A 264 4.87 11.01 16.81
CA THR A 264 5.20 11.36 15.42
C THR A 264 6.32 10.48 14.87
N LEU A 265 7.36 10.25 15.63
CA LEU A 265 8.50 9.41 15.21
C LEU A 265 8.12 7.94 15.03
N LEU A 266 7.08 7.44 15.71
CA LEU A 266 6.55 6.10 15.49
C LEU A 266 5.77 5.99 14.16
N ALA A 267 5.12 7.05 13.72
CA ALA A 267 4.36 7.09 12.47
C ALA A 267 5.20 7.47 11.24
N LEU A 268 6.31 8.20 11.43
CA LEU A 268 7.14 8.77 10.36
C LEU A 268 7.68 7.75 9.33
N PRO A 269 8.02 6.49 9.67
CA PRO A 269 8.45 5.49 8.69
C PRO A 269 7.45 5.26 7.56
N ALA A 270 6.15 5.48 7.80
CA ALA A 270 5.10 5.37 6.78
C ALA A 270 5.32 6.34 5.60
N VAL A 271 5.95 7.49 5.83
CA VAL A 271 6.24 8.48 4.77
C VAL A 271 7.12 7.87 3.68
N ILE A 272 8.09 7.03 4.04
CA ILE A 272 8.98 6.38 3.07
C ILE A 272 8.18 5.46 2.15
N ALA A 273 7.26 4.67 2.72
CA ALA A 273 6.39 3.79 1.95
C ALA A 273 5.47 4.61 1.03
N LEU A 274 4.88 5.68 1.54
CA LEU A 274 3.98 6.54 0.76
C LEU A 274 4.67 7.24 -0.41
N VAL A 275 5.91 7.70 -0.23
CA VAL A 275 6.71 8.27 -1.33
C VAL A 275 6.89 7.22 -2.43
N ALA A 276 7.31 6.00 -2.08
CA ALA A 276 7.52 4.92 -3.04
C ALA A 276 6.22 4.52 -3.74
N GLU A 277 5.14 4.37 -2.98
CA GLU A 277 3.80 4.01 -3.48
C GLU A 277 3.28 5.04 -4.47
N ASN A 278 3.28 6.31 -4.10
CA ASN A 278 2.83 7.40 -4.97
C ASN A 278 3.65 7.51 -6.25
N MET A 279 4.98 7.44 -6.15
CA MET A 279 5.84 7.47 -7.34
C MET A 279 5.55 6.28 -8.27
N GLY A 280 5.33 5.08 -7.71
CA GLY A 280 4.95 3.88 -8.45
C GLY A 280 3.60 4.06 -9.16
N HIS A 281 2.62 4.63 -8.47
CA HIS A 281 1.27 4.87 -9.01
C HIS A 281 1.31 5.92 -10.15
N VAL A 282 2.05 7.02 -10.00
CA VAL A 282 2.22 8.01 -11.08
C VAL A 282 2.87 7.38 -12.31
N LYS A 283 3.88 6.52 -12.13
CA LYS A 283 4.51 5.76 -13.24
C LYS A 283 3.53 4.79 -13.90
N ALA A 284 2.72 4.07 -13.12
CA ALA A 284 1.70 3.18 -13.65
C ALA A 284 0.66 3.95 -14.50
N VAL A 285 0.20 5.10 -14.01
CA VAL A 285 -0.71 5.98 -14.75
C VAL A 285 -0.05 6.54 -16.02
N SER A 286 1.23 6.95 -15.94
CA SER A 286 2.03 7.38 -17.09
C SER A 286 2.09 6.30 -18.18
N GLY A 287 2.40 5.07 -17.80
CA GLY A 287 2.45 3.94 -18.74
C GLY A 287 1.10 3.64 -19.41
N MET A 288 -0.02 3.80 -18.68
CA MET A 288 -1.36 3.57 -19.23
C MET A 288 -1.85 4.71 -20.13
N THR A 289 -1.58 5.94 -19.76
CA THR A 289 -2.03 7.13 -20.52
C THR A 289 -1.10 7.49 -21.67
N GLY A 290 0.11 6.95 -21.70
CA GLY A 290 1.16 7.31 -22.66
C GLY A 290 1.71 8.72 -22.46
N ALA A 291 1.33 9.40 -21.36
CA ALA A 291 1.77 10.76 -21.05
C ALA A 291 3.02 10.73 -20.15
N ASP A 292 3.98 11.62 -20.39
CA ASP A 292 5.06 11.85 -19.44
C ASP A 292 4.51 12.58 -18.19
N LEU A 293 4.41 11.84 -17.09
CA LEU A 293 3.93 12.35 -15.80
C LEU A 293 5.07 12.55 -14.78
N ASP A 294 6.32 12.35 -15.14
CA ASP A 294 7.47 12.58 -14.25
C ASP A 294 7.47 14.00 -13.66
N PRO A 295 7.14 15.08 -14.42
CA PRO A 295 7.03 16.41 -13.87
C PRO A 295 5.89 16.59 -12.84
N MET A 296 4.96 15.63 -12.78
CA MET A 296 3.84 15.65 -11.82
C MET A 296 4.13 14.86 -10.55
N MET A 297 5.20 14.05 -10.48
CA MET A 297 5.50 13.22 -9.32
C MET A 297 5.55 14.01 -8.01
N GLY A 298 6.33 15.09 -7.97
CA GLY A 298 6.42 15.93 -6.77
C GLY A 298 5.08 16.52 -6.34
N ARG A 299 4.25 16.92 -7.32
CA ARG A 299 2.90 17.42 -7.04
C ARG A 299 1.98 16.33 -6.52
N ALA A 300 2.07 15.11 -7.04
CA ALA A 300 1.27 13.97 -6.59
C ALA A 300 1.61 13.60 -5.14
N VAL A 301 2.91 13.50 -4.82
CA VAL A 301 3.38 13.22 -3.45
C VAL A 301 2.98 14.36 -2.49
N ALA A 302 3.14 15.62 -2.91
CA ALA A 302 2.72 16.77 -2.09
C ALA A 302 1.19 16.78 -1.86
N ALA A 303 0.41 16.45 -2.88
CA ALA A 303 -1.04 16.41 -2.80
C ALA A 303 -1.54 15.30 -1.85
N ASP A 304 -0.86 14.15 -1.85
CA ASP A 304 -1.16 13.06 -0.92
C ASP A 304 -0.84 13.47 0.54
N GLY A 305 0.32 14.09 0.76
CA GLY A 305 0.68 14.65 2.06
C GLY A 305 -0.31 15.71 2.56
N ILE A 306 -0.78 16.60 1.68
CA ILE A 306 -1.81 17.59 2.00
C ILE A 306 -3.14 16.89 2.32
N GLY A 307 -3.55 15.90 1.53
CA GLY A 307 -4.76 15.10 1.78
C GLY A 307 -4.72 14.41 3.15
N THR A 308 -3.60 13.75 3.47
CA THR A 308 -3.35 13.12 4.78
C THR A 308 -3.42 14.15 5.91
N THR A 309 -2.78 15.32 5.75
CA THR A 309 -2.79 16.39 6.75
C THR A 309 -4.21 16.91 7.01
N LEU A 310 -4.97 17.21 5.95
CA LEU A 310 -6.34 17.70 6.05
C LEU A 310 -7.26 16.68 6.70
N SER A 311 -7.14 15.40 6.32
CA SER A 311 -7.93 14.32 6.89
C SER A 311 -7.66 14.18 8.39
N SER A 312 -6.40 14.06 8.78
CA SER A 312 -6.01 13.83 10.16
C SER A 312 -6.24 15.05 11.06
N PHE A 313 -6.26 16.27 10.50
CA PHE A 313 -6.59 17.49 11.24
C PHE A 313 -8.00 17.48 11.84
N VAL A 314 -8.93 16.78 11.20
CA VAL A 314 -10.32 16.62 11.70
C VAL A 314 -10.56 15.26 12.35
N GLY A 315 -9.53 14.47 12.62
CA GLY A 315 -9.68 13.13 13.20
C GLY A 315 -9.96 12.03 12.19
N GLY A 316 -9.82 12.31 10.88
CA GLY A 316 -9.94 11.32 9.81
C GLY A 316 -8.67 10.48 9.65
N SER A 317 -8.77 9.45 8.83
CA SER A 317 -7.68 8.52 8.54
C SER A 317 -6.66 9.11 7.55
N PRO A 318 -5.39 8.62 7.56
CA PRO A 318 -4.40 8.99 6.55
C PRO A 318 -4.86 8.58 5.15
N THR A 319 -4.44 9.35 4.14
CA THR A 319 -4.79 9.06 2.74
C THR A 319 -3.59 8.60 1.93
N THR A 320 -3.83 7.86 0.85
CA THR A 320 -2.86 7.53 -0.20
C THR A 320 -3.57 7.20 -1.51
N THR A 321 -2.84 7.28 -2.62
CA THR A 321 -3.36 6.87 -3.93
C THR A 321 -3.59 5.35 -3.98
N TYR A 322 -4.64 4.89 -4.69
CA TYR A 322 -5.06 3.48 -4.67
C TYR A 322 -4.77 2.73 -5.96
N ALA A 323 -4.06 1.61 -5.82
CA ALA A 323 -3.77 0.66 -6.90
C ALA A 323 -5.04 -0.01 -7.44
N GLU A 324 -6.03 -0.26 -6.59
CA GLU A 324 -7.34 -0.84 -6.94
C GLU A 324 -8.06 0.05 -7.96
N ASN A 325 -8.06 1.35 -7.72
CA ASN A 325 -8.67 2.33 -8.63
C ASN A 325 -7.88 2.47 -9.94
N ILE A 326 -6.54 2.41 -9.89
CA ILE A 326 -5.67 2.31 -11.07
C ILE A 326 -6.01 1.02 -11.84
N GLY A 327 -6.26 -0.07 -11.13
CA GLY A 327 -6.71 -1.32 -11.71
C GLY A 327 -8.04 -1.21 -12.44
N VAL A 328 -9.05 -0.53 -11.88
CA VAL A 328 -10.33 -0.25 -12.54
C VAL A 328 -10.12 0.56 -13.81
N MET A 329 -9.31 1.62 -13.73
CA MET A 329 -8.94 2.47 -14.85
C MET A 329 -8.30 1.65 -15.99
N ALA A 330 -7.37 0.76 -15.67
CA ALA A 330 -6.73 -0.12 -16.64
C ALA A 330 -7.71 -1.08 -17.34
N ALA A 331 -8.71 -1.62 -16.59
CA ALA A 331 -9.70 -2.55 -17.14
C ALA A 331 -10.71 -1.86 -18.05
N THR A 332 -11.18 -0.69 -17.62
CA THR A 332 -12.20 0.06 -18.34
C THR A 332 -11.64 0.86 -19.50
N ARG A 333 -10.32 1.10 -19.50
CA ARG A 333 -9.62 2.05 -20.38
C ARG A 333 -10.19 3.47 -20.31
N VAL A 334 -10.84 3.83 -19.19
CA VAL A 334 -11.38 5.17 -18.97
C VAL A 334 -10.51 5.87 -17.92
N TYR A 335 -9.68 6.79 -18.41
CA TYR A 335 -8.73 7.56 -17.59
C TYR A 335 -9.29 8.93 -17.20
N SER A 336 -10.58 9.14 -17.42
CA SER A 336 -11.29 10.39 -17.19
C SER A 336 -11.21 10.88 -15.76
N THR A 337 -10.70 12.09 -15.53
CA THR A 337 -10.73 12.71 -14.19
C THR A 337 -12.15 13.07 -13.75
N ALA A 338 -13.10 13.23 -14.69
CA ALA A 338 -14.52 13.43 -14.36
C ALA A 338 -15.09 12.27 -13.54
N ALA A 339 -14.73 11.02 -13.87
CA ALA A 339 -15.16 9.85 -13.10
C ALA A 339 -14.62 9.89 -11.65
N TYR A 340 -13.40 10.38 -11.43
CA TYR A 340 -12.81 10.53 -10.11
C TYR A 340 -13.44 11.67 -9.31
N PHE A 341 -13.84 12.78 -9.93
CA PHE A 341 -14.64 13.82 -9.26
C PHE A 341 -16.01 13.30 -8.83
N VAL A 342 -16.64 12.46 -9.67
CA VAL A 342 -17.89 11.79 -9.30
C VAL A 342 -17.67 10.81 -8.13
N ALA A 343 -16.62 9.99 -8.20
CA ALA A 343 -16.27 9.08 -7.12
C ALA A 343 -16.03 9.82 -5.80
N ALA A 344 -15.31 10.93 -5.83
CA ALA A 344 -15.08 11.78 -4.67
C ALA A 344 -16.38 12.36 -4.11
N ALA A 345 -17.28 12.86 -4.96
CA ALA A 345 -18.58 13.37 -4.53
C ALA A 345 -19.43 12.27 -3.88
N VAL A 346 -19.47 11.07 -4.46
CA VAL A 346 -20.18 9.92 -3.89
C VAL A 346 -19.58 9.54 -2.53
N ALA A 347 -18.26 9.50 -2.40
CA ALA A 347 -17.59 9.19 -1.12
C ALA A 347 -17.93 10.24 -0.03
N ILE A 348 -17.94 11.53 -0.38
CA ILE A 348 -18.35 12.59 0.55
C ILE A 348 -19.80 12.37 0.99
N LEU A 349 -20.71 12.03 0.07
CA LEU A 349 -22.12 11.75 0.40
C LEU A 349 -22.25 10.53 1.33
N PHE A 350 -21.47 9.48 1.14
CA PHE A 350 -21.44 8.33 2.08
C PHE A 350 -21.01 8.73 3.48
N GLY A 351 -20.12 9.72 3.63
CA GLY A 351 -19.70 10.26 4.91
C GLY A 351 -20.86 10.87 5.72
N PHE A 352 -21.92 11.34 5.05
CA PHE A 352 -23.13 11.87 5.67
C PHE A 352 -24.19 10.82 6.00
N ILE A 353 -23.87 9.53 5.87
CA ILE A 353 -24.79 8.42 6.19
C ILE A 353 -24.24 7.64 7.40
N PRO A 354 -24.50 8.08 8.67
CA PRO A 354 -24.03 7.41 9.88
C PRO A 354 -24.43 5.93 9.94
N LYS A 355 -25.63 5.59 9.49
CA LYS A 355 -26.11 4.21 9.41
C LYS A 355 -25.22 3.31 8.57
N PHE A 356 -24.65 3.84 7.51
CA PHE A 356 -23.71 3.11 6.68
C PHE A 356 -22.38 2.81 7.43
N GLY A 357 -21.83 3.79 8.14
CA GLY A 357 -20.63 3.55 8.97
C GLY A 357 -20.92 2.60 10.13
N ALA A 358 -22.08 2.71 10.76
CA ALA A 358 -22.53 1.75 11.77
C ALA A 358 -22.57 0.32 11.20
N LEU A 359 -23.08 0.14 9.98
CA LEU A 359 -23.08 -1.17 9.31
C LEU A 359 -21.65 -1.70 9.09
N VAL A 360 -20.72 -0.83 8.71
CA VAL A 360 -19.32 -1.23 8.50
C VAL A 360 -18.63 -1.60 9.82
N THR A 361 -18.91 -0.87 10.90
CA THR A 361 -18.35 -1.17 12.23
C THR A 361 -18.94 -2.43 12.88
N THR A 362 -20.09 -2.96 12.40
CA THR A 362 -20.59 -4.27 12.83
C THR A 362 -19.82 -5.44 12.21
N THR A 363 -18.81 -5.20 11.36
CA THR A 363 -18.01 -6.26 10.77
C THR A 363 -17.32 -7.08 11.87
N PRO A 364 -17.56 -8.40 11.96
CA PRO A 364 -16.97 -9.24 13.00
C PRO A 364 -15.44 -9.28 12.92
N SER A 365 -14.79 -9.38 14.08
CA SER A 365 -13.34 -9.45 14.18
C SER A 365 -12.74 -10.61 13.36
N GLY A 366 -13.41 -11.76 13.29
CA GLY A 366 -12.97 -12.88 12.45
C GLY A 366 -12.93 -12.52 10.97
N VAL A 367 -13.89 -11.74 10.47
CA VAL A 367 -13.90 -11.27 9.07
C VAL A 367 -12.72 -10.33 8.82
N LEU A 368 -12.48 -9.38 9.74
CA LEU A 368 -11.31 -8.50 9.68
C LEU A 368 -10.01 -9.32 9.71
N GLY A 369 -9.94 -10.37 10.54
CA GLY A 369 -8.81 -11.29 10.59
C GLY A 369 -8.50 -11.94 9.25
N GLY A 370 -9.50 -12.49 8.59
CA GLY A 370 -9.33 -13.13 7.28
C GLY A 370 -8.86 -12.15 6.19
N ILE A 371 -9.44 -10.96 6.15
CA ILE A 371 -9.10 -9.91 5.20
C ILE A 371 -7.69 -9.37 5.45
N THR A 372 -7.36 -9.05 6.71
CA THR A 372 -6.06 -8.44 7.04
C THR A 372 -4.89 -9.39 6.85
N LEU A 373 -5.07 -10.71 7.04
CA LEU A 373 -4.07 -11.70 6.69
C LEU A 373 -3.63 -11.59 5.22
N VAL A 374 -4.58 -11.47 4.31
CA VAL A 374 -4.28 -11.29 2.89
C VAL A 374 -3.68 -9.92 2.61
N LEU A 375 -4.31 -8.85 3.13
CA LEU A 375 -3.89 -7.47 2.86
C LEU A 375 -2.46 -7.19 3.33
N TYR A 376 -2.11 -7.56 4.56
CA TYR A 376 -0.79 -7.29 5.12
C TYR A 376 0.30 -8.10 4.41
N GLY A 377 -0.01 -9.36 4.06
CA GLY A 377 0.87 -10.16 3.23
C GLY A 377 1.12 -9.53 1.86
N MET A 378 0.07 -9.01 1.23
CA MET A 378 0.19 -8.31 -0.05
C MET A 378 1.04 -7.03 0.06
N ILE A 379 0.89 -6.24 1.14
CA ILE A 379 1.74 -5.05 1.38
C ILE A 379 3.21 -5.48 1.52
N GLY A 380 3.50 -6.53 2.30
CA GLY A 380 4.86 -7.05 2.44
C GLY A 380 5.47 -7.48 1.10
N LEU A 381 4.69 -8.20 0.27
CA LEU A 381 5.12 -8.63 -1.05
C LEU A 381 5.24 -7.48 -2.07
N LEU A 382 4.53 -6.38 -1.87
CA LEU A 382 4.74 -5.16 -2.67
C LEU A 382 6.17 -4.64 -2.53
N GLY A 383 6.77 -4.73 -1.33
CA GLY A 383 8.19 -4.44 -1.12
C GLY A 383 9.10 -5.31 -1.97
N ALA A 384 8.86 -6.62 -2.02
CA ALA A 384 9.58 -7.55 -2.90
C ALA A 384 9.38 -7.22 -4.38
N LYS A 385 8.17 -6.84 -4.78
CA LYS A 385 7.88 -6.40 -6.15
C LYS A 385 8.71 -5.19 -6.55
N ILE A 386 8.88 -4.20 -5.66
CA ILE A 386 9.77 -3.05 -5.90
C ILE A 386 11.20 -3.52 -6.22
N TRP A 387 11.72 -4.51 -5.49
CA TRP A 387 13.05 -5.07 -5.75
C TRP A 387 13.16 -5.73 -7.12
N VAL A 388 12.18 -6.56 -7.48
CA VAL A 388 12.16 -7.26 -8.77
C VAL A 388 12.05 -6.29 -9.94
N GLU A 389 11.14 -5.31 -9.88
CA GLU A 389 10.94 -4.32 -10.94
C GLU A 389 12.16 -3.44 -11.17
N ASN A 390 12.90 -3.13 -10.10
CA ASN A 390 14.11 -2.33 -10.16
C ASN A 390 15.41 -3.17 -10.26
N ARG A 391 15.30 -4.50 -10.43
CA ARG A 391 16.44 -5.42 -10.59
C ARG A 391 17.48 -5.28 -9.49
N VAL A 392 17.03 -5.17 -8.23
CA VAL A 392 17.92 -5.01 -7.08
C VAL A 392 18.84 -6.22 -6.97
N ASN A 393 20.15 -5.98 -6.97
CA ASN A 393 21.15 -7.04 -6.87
C ASN A 393 21.49 -7.33 -5.39
N PHE A 394 20.97 -8.42 -4.84
CA PHE A 394 21.29 -8.88 -3.48
C PHE A 394 22.60 -9.70 -3.38
N ALA A 395 23.26 -9.98 -4.49
CA ALA A 395 24.64 -10.48 -4.43
C ALA A 395 25.62 -9.39 -3.92
N ASN A 396 25.25 -8.11 -4.02
CA ASN A 396 26.02 -7.02 -3.43
C ASN A 396 25.75 -6.93 -1.92
N PRO A 397 26.79 -7.10 -1.06
CA PRO A 397 26.66 -7.01 0.39
C PRO A 397 26.11 -5.65 0.88
N VAL A 398 26.37 -4.57 0.17
CA VAL A 398 25.83 -3.23 0.46
C VAL A 398 24.30 -3.23 0.44
N ASN A 399 23.69 -4.01 -0.45
CA ASN A 399 22.26 -4.16 -0.54
C ASN A 399 21.71 -5.20 0.46
N LEU A 400 22.42 -6.31 0.63
CA LEU A 400 21.92 -7.46 1.42
C LEU A 400 22.00 -7.23 2.93
N VAL A 401 23.19 -6.85 3.43
CA VAL A 401 23.48 -6.90 4.86
C VAL A 401 22.63 -5.90 5.69
N PRO A 402 22.56 -4.60 5.32
CA PRO A 402 21.73 -3.66 6.08
C PRO A 402 20.25 -4.00 6.04
N ILE A 403 19.77 -4.49 4.90
CA ILE A 403 18.37 -4.90 4.73
C ILE A 403 18.04 -6.09 5.62
N ALA A 404 18.88 -7.14 5.61
CA ALA A 404 18.70 -8.32 6.43
C ALA A 404 18.66 -7.96 7.93
N ALA A 405 19.61 -7.12 8.39
CA ALA A 405 19.65 -6.67 9.76
C ALA A 405 18.41 -5.88 10.17
N GLY A 406 18.00 -4.91 9.33
CA GLY A 406 16.84 -4.05 9.59
C GLY A 406 15.51 -4.81 9.57
N LEU A 407 15.31 -5.72 8.61
CA LEU A 407 14.12 -6.58 8.57
C LEU A 407 14.06 -7.51 9.78
N THR A 408 15.17 -8.17 10.11
CA THR A 408 15.22 -9.08 11.27
C THR A 408 14.92 -8.36 12.57
N MET A 409 15.54 -7.19 12.78
CA MET A 409 15.29 -6.38 13.97
C MET A 409 13.85 -5.88 14.02
N GLY A 410 13.36 -5.31 12.92
CA GLY A 410 12.06 -4.67 12.88
C GLY A 410 10.88 -5.63 12.93
N ILE A 411 10.99 -6.82 12.31
CA ILE A 411 9.94 -7.85 12.37
C ILE A 411 10.07 -8.65 13.68
N GLY A 412 11.31 -8.91 14.14
CA GLY A 412 11.58 -9.72 15.31
C GLY A 412 11.23 -9.06 16.64
N LEU A 413 11.23 -7.72 16.72
CA LEU A 413 10.89 -7.03 17.96
C LEU A 413 9.40 -7.26 18.28
N ALA A 414 9.09 -7.75 19.48
CA ALA A 414 7.72 -7.99 19.93
C ALA A 414 6.95 -6.66 20.06
N ASP A 415 5.61 -6.73 19.99
CA ASP A 415 4.74 -5.54 19.98
C ASP A 415 4.90 -4.63 21.20
N ASN A 416 5.27 -5.22 22.36
CA ASN A 416 5.51 -4.48 23.61
C ASN A 416 7.01 -4.33 23.93
N ALA A 417 7.90 -4.72 23.01
CA ALA A 417 9.33 -4.56 23.17
C ALA A 417 9.78 -3.34 22.37
N PHE A 418 10.18 -2.30 23.09
CA PHE A 418 10.70 -1.09 22.49
C PHE A 418 12.23 -1.04 22.68
N PHE A 419 12.91 -0.58 21.65
CA PHE A 419 14.30 -0.19 21.80
C PHE A 419 14.34 1.19 22.44
N ASN A 420 14.63 1.24 23.73
CA ASN A 420 14.68 2.48 24.47
C ASN A 420 16.01 3.19 24.21
N VAL A 421 15.96 4.26 23.42
CA VAL A 421 17.12 5.15 23.22
C VAL A 421 17.36 5.95 24.49
N THR A 422 16.29 6.40 25.13
CA THR A 422 16.25 6.98 26.49
C THR A 422 15.01 6.45 27.20
N SER A 423 14.87 6.70 28.51
CA SER A 423 13.64 6.34 29.26
C SER A 423 12.36 6.84 28.62
N ASP A 424 12.43 7.97 27.94
CA ASP A 424 11.29 8.71 27.37
C ASP A 424 11.19 8.59 25.86
N PHE A 425 12.06 7.81 25.23
CA PHE A 425 12.14 7.67 23.79
C PHE A 425 12.24 6.21 23.34
N PRO A 426 11.12 5.46 23.40
CA PRO A 426 11.05 4.10 22.90
C PRO A 426 10.83 4.07 21.38
N LEU A 427 11.60 3.26 20.67
CA LEU A 427 11.42 2.99 19.24
C LEU A 427 10.78 1.61 19.06
N GLY A 428 9.62 1.56 18.40
CA GLY A 428 8.97 0.32 17.98
C GLY A 428 9.71 -0.38 16.84
N GLY A 429 9.37 -1.65 16.58
CA GLY A 429 10.04 -2.49 15.58
C GLY A 429 10.12 -1.83 14.19
N ILE A 430 9.04 -1.25 13.68
CA ILE A 430 9.05 -0.57 12.38
C ILE A 430 10.03 0.63 12.38
N ALA A 431 10.03 1.42 13.43
CA ALA A 431 10.88 2.61 13.50
C ALA A 431 12.37 2.23 13.54
N ILE A 432 12.76 1.33 14.46
CA ILE A 432 14.17 0.90 14.56
C ILE A 432 14.63 0.14 13.33
N GLY A 433 13.80 -0.75 12.79
CA GLY A 433 14.11 -1.47 11.55
C GLY A 433 14.30 -0.53 10.37
N THR A 434 13.45 0.48 10.22
CA THR A 434 13.59 1.51 9.18
C THR A 434 14.88 2.31 9.35
N LEU A 435 15.22 2.72 10.57
CA LEU A 435 16.49 3.41 10.84
C LEU A 435 17.68 2.55 10.44
N ILE A 436 17.71 1.28 10.84
CA ILE A 436 18.79 0.35 10.47
C ILE A 436 18.89 0.20 8.95
N ILE A 437 17.75 0.05 8.25
CA ILE A 437 17.73 -0.08 6.79
C ILE A 437 18.31 1.18 6.13
N VAL A 438 17.79 2.36 6.48
CA VAL A 438 18.19 3.62 5.82
C VAL A 438 19.64 3.98 6.15
N PHE A 439 19.97 4.11 7.44
CA PHE A 439 21.32 4.51 7.84
C PHE A 439 22.34 3.42 7.54
N GLY A 440 22.00 2.15 7.80
CA GLY A 440 22.87 1.01 7.52
C GLY A 440 23.23 0.91 6.04
N TYR A 441 22.27 1.12 5.13
CA TYR A 441 22.52 1.13 3.70
C TYR A 441 23.49 2.25 3.30
N HIS A 442 23.25 3.50 3.71
CA HIS A 442 24.10 4.62 3.36
C HIS A 442 25.51 4.51 3.98
N LEU A 443 25.60 4.01 5.21
CA LEU A 443 26.87 3.72 5.86
C LEU A 443 27.64 2.63 5.11
N ALA A 444 27.00 1.50 4.82
CA ALA A 444 27.62 0.40 4.07
C ALA A 444 28.11 0.85 2.70
N ARG A 445 27.31 1.65 1.99
CA ARG A 445 27.67 2.22 0.69
C ARG A 445 28.88 3.15 0.80
N THR A 446 28.93 3.98 1.84
CA THR A 446 30.08 4.89 2.06
C THR A 446 31.34 4.12 2.37
N VAL A 447 31.27 3.11 3.21
CA VAL A 447 32.40 2.23 3.54
C VAL A 447 32.89 1.45 2.32
N ALA A 448 31.95 0.85 1.56
CA ALA A 448 32.28 0.09 0.35
C ALA A 448 32.99 0.96 -0.69
N ARG A 449 32.56 2.21 -0.89
CA ARG A 449 33.23 3.18 -1.78
C ARG A 449 34.61 3.53 -1.30
N ALA A 450 34.79 3.77 0.01
CA ALA A 450 36.09 4.08 0.58
C ALA A 450 37.08 2.89 0.49
N ALA A 451 36.56 1.67 0.59
CA ALA A 451 37.30 0.42 0.52
C ALA A 451 37.55 -0.06 -0.93
N GLY A 452 36.92 0.58 -1.93
CA GLY A 452 36.99 0.14 -3.34
C GLY A 452 36.25 -1.17 -3.63
N THR A 453 35.31 -1.56 -2.74
CA THR A 453 34.50 -2.80 -2.83
C THR A 453 33.07 -2.53 -3.31
N ASP A 454 32.72 -1.27 -3.59
CA ASP A 454 31.43 -0.88 -4.18
C ASP A 454 31.47 -1.19 -5.70
N GLN A 455 31.44 -2.50 -6.02
CA GLN A 455 31.36 -2.93 -7.41
C GLN A 455 29.93 -3.39 -7.70
N ASP A 456 29.33 -2.85 -8.75
CA ASP A 456 28.18 -3.44 -9.40
C ASP A 456 28.59 -4.83 -9.91
N GLY A 457 28.38 -5.85 -9.11
CA GLY A 457 28.81 -7.23 -9.39
C GLY A 457 29.88 -7.80 -8.45
N GLY A 458 30.15 -7.17 -7.31
CA GLY A 458 31.06 -7.69 -6.27
C GLY A 458 30.66 -9.09 -5.80
N ALA A 459 31.67 -9.90 -5.55
CA ALA A 459 31.65 -11.33 -5.25
C ALA A 459 30.37 -11.81 -4.54
N MET A 460 29.69 -12.80 -5.10
CA MET A 460 28.58 -13.49 -4.47
C MET A 460 29.04 -13.98 -3.08
N ILE A 461 28.40 -13.51 -2.02
CA ILE A 461 28.43 -14.25 -0.76
C ILE A 461 27.60 -15.50 -1.06
N ALA A 462 28.28 -16.61 -1.34
CA ALA A 462 27.65 -17.90 -1.53
C ALA A 462 27.03 -18.34 -0.20
N VAL A 463 25.75 -18.08 -0.04
CA VAL A 463 24.95 -18.77 0.96
C VAL A 463 24.61 -20.13 0.34
N GLY A 464 25.51 -21.08 0.56
CA GLY A 464 25.23 -22.51 0.35
C GLY A 464 25.19 -23.01 -1.11
N ASP A 465 26.20 -22.71 -1.90
CA ASP A 465 26.42 -23.47 -3.15
C ASP A 465 27.85 -24.06 -3.19
N GLU A 466 28.01 -25.29 -2.74
CA GLU A 466 29.26 -26.06 -2.88
C GLU A 466 29.56 -26.43 -4.36
N GLY A 467 28.74 -25.98 -5.32
CA GLY A 467 28.83 -26.31 -6.75
C GLY A 467 29.63 -25.34 -7.62
N ALA A 468 29.92 -24.11 -7.15
CA ALA A 468 30.46 -23.05 -8.01
C ALA A 468 32.01 -23.03 -8.10
N HIS A 469 32.74 -23.88 -7.39
CA HIS A 469 34.20 -23.88 -7.37
C HIS A 469 34.89 -24.54 -8.57
N ARG A 470 34.18 -24.90 -9.65
CA ARG A 470 34.80 -25.56 -10.84
C ARG A 470 34.87 -24.75 -12.13
N ALA A 471 34.47 -23.46 -12.14
CA ALA A 471 34.35 -22.72 -13.40
C ALA A 471 35.42 -21.62 -13.64
N THR A 472 36.38 -21.41 -12.73
CA THR A 472 37.39 -20.33 -12.92
C THR A 472 38.84 -20.76 -12.86
N ALA A 473 39.14 -22.04 -13.09
CA ALA A 473 40.52 -22.53 -13.06
C ALA A 473 40.94 -23.23 -14.39
N THR A 474 40.64 -22.64 -15.56
CA THR A 474 41.32 -22.99 -16.81
C THR A 474 41.18 -21.88 -17.85
N ALA A 475 41.95 -20.87 -17.70
CA ALA A 475 42.39 -20.02 -18.81
C ALA A 475 43.86 -19.72 -18.58
N HIS A 476 44.70 -20.74 -18.70
CA HIS A 476 46.14 -20.56 -18.95
C HIS A 476 46.39 -20.76 -20.44
N ASP A 477 46.81 -19.71 -21.01
CA ASP A 477 47.57 -19.48 -22.21
C ASP A 477 48.52 -20.64 -22.57
N HIS A 478 48.33 -21.25 -23.72
CA HIS A 478 49.38 -21.97 -24.46
C HIS A 478 49.27 -21.56 -25.93
N THR A 479 49.96 -20.51 -26.28
CA THR A 479 50.51 -20.29 -27.61
C THR A 479 51.50 -21.37 -27.90
N HIS A 480 51.22 -22.26 -28.85
CA HIS A 480 52.23 -22.98 -29.59
C HIS A 480 51.89 -22.95 -31.10
N ASP A 481 52.74 -22.25 -31.76
CA ASP A 481 53.00 -22.18 -33.17
C ASP A 481 53.42 -23.53 -33.72
N HIS A 482 52.74 -24.05 -34.73
CA HIS A 482 53.26 -25.02 -35.69
C HIS A 482 52.56 -24.87 -37.04
N THR A 483 53.24 -24.24 -37.95
CA THR A 483 53.14 -24.35 -39.39
C THR A 483 53.32 -25.80 -39.84
N HIS A 484 52.41 -26.31 -40.65
CA HIS A 484 52.73 -27.24 -41.79
C HIS A 484 51.60 -27.27 -42.81
N ASP A 485 52.09 -27.17 -44.01
CA ASP A 485 51.64 -27.04 -45.36
C ASP A 485 51.04 -28.33 -45.95
N HIS A 486 50.42 -28.22 -47.15
CA HIS A 486 49.89 -29.22 -48.09
C HIS A 486 48.51 -29.79 -47.82
N GLY A 487 47.61 -29.81 -48.78
CA GLY A 487 47.57 -29.85 -50.19
C GLY A 487 46.15 -30.13 -50.68
N ASP A 488 45.89 -29.70 -51.85
CA ASP A 488 44.72 -29.82 -52.70
C ASP A 488 43.93 -31.15 -52.63
N HIS A 489 42.63 -31.02 -52.72
CA HIS A 489 41.81 -31.73 -53.73
C HIS A 489 40.37 -31.20 -53.79
N ALA A 490 40.05 -30.64 -54.95
CA ALA A 490 38.71 -30.40 -55.43
C ALA A 490 37.96 -31.68 -55.70
N HIS A 491 36.68 -31.70 -55.51
CA HIS A 491 35.73 -32.35 -56.41
C HIS A 491 34.30 -31.76 -56.26
N ASP A 492 33.80 -31.49 -57.43
CA ASP A 492 32.55 -30.92 -57.90
C ASP A 492 31.28 -31.75 -57.59
N HIS A 493 30.21 -30.99 -57.40
CA HIS A 493 28.84 -31.11 -57.98
C HIS A 493 27.98 -32.37 -57.82
N PRO A 494 26.67 -32.23 -58.21
CA PRO A 494 25.53 -31.53 -57.61
C PRO A 494 24.23 -32.43 -57.55
N HIS A 495 23.05 -31.77 -57.51
CA HIS A 495 21.67 -32.23 -57.78
C HIS A 495 20.79 -32.56 -56.57
N THR A 496 19.82 -31.74 -56.38
CA THR A 496 18.45 -31.54 -56.95
C THR A 496 17.35 -32.42 -56.33
N HIS A 497 16.27 -31.70 -56.13
CA HIS A 497 14.84 -32.09 -56.19
C HIS A 497 14.21 -32.78 -55.00
N ASP A 498 13.26 -32.09 -54.56
CA ASP A 498 11.79 -32.14 -54.67
C ASP A 498 11.06 -32.87 -53.56
N ASP A 499 10.18 -32.11 -53.03
CA ASP A 499 8.73 -32.23 -53.00
C ASP A 499 8.03 -33.01 -51.85
N GLU A 500 7.10 -32.28 -51.33
CA GLU A 500 5.73 -32.63 -50.95
C GLU A 500 5.40 -33.38 -49.63
N THR A 501 4.60 -32.61 -48.91
CA THR A 501 3.33 -33.00 -48.28
C THR A 501 3.29 -34.04 -47.16
N LYS A 502 3.01 -33.60 -45.97
CA LYS A 502 1.65 -33.65 -45.38
C LYS A 502 1.59 -32.82 -44.14
#